data_e1bde89a0e1498cfce2158a48286c2bc
#
_entry.id   e1bde89a0e1498cfce2158a48286c2bc
#
_cell.length_a   1.000
_cell.length_b   1.000
_cell.length_c   1.000
_cell.angle_alpha   90.00
_cell.angle_beta   90.00
_cell.angle_gamma   90.00
#
_symmetry.space_group_name_H-M   'P 1'
#
loop_
_entity.id
_entity.type
_entity.pdbx_description
1 polymer ?
#
loop_
_entity_poly.entity_id
_entity_poly.type
_entity_poly.pdbx_seq_one_letter_code
_entity_poly.pdbx_strand_id
1 'polypeptide(L)'
;MCSSDLTERLRLEIPVADLQLGIMIEVPSAALLAPVLAKEVDFFSVGTNDLTQYTLAIDRGHPTLSAQADGLHPAVLQLIDITVRAAHAHGKWVGVCGELAADPLAVPVLIGLGVDELSVSARSIPEVKARVREFSLSEAQSLAQKALAVGSPADVRALVEAV
;
A
#
# COMPACT_ATOMS: atom_id res chain seq x y z
N MET A 1 -9.01 -8.61 -11.58
CA MET A 1 -9.93 -9.60 -12.19
C MET A 1 -10.50 -10.45 -11.07
N CYS A 2 -11.81 -10.67 -11.03
CA CYS A 2 -12.45 -11.48 -9.99
C CYS A 2 -12.20 -12.97 -10.26
N SER A 3 -12.15 -13.81 -9.23
CA SER A 3 -11.98 -15.26 -9.38
C SER A 3 -13.07 -15.92 -10.23
N SER A 4 -14.29 -15.37 -10.21
CA SER A 4 -15.39 -15.79 -11.09
C SER A 4 -15.09 -15.56 -12.58
N ASP A 5 -14.44 -14.45 -12.93
CA ASP A 5 -14.08 -14.13 -14.31
C ASP A 5 -13.02 -15.08 -14.85
N LEU A 6 -12.06 -15.46 -13.99
CA LEU A 6 -11.04 -16.44 -14.35
C LEU A 6 -11.67 -17.82 -14.57
N THR A 7 -12.56 -18.24 -13.67
CA THR A 7 -13.30 -19.51 -13.80
C THR A 7 -14.11 -19.56 -15.09
N GLU A 8 -14.81 -18.46 -15.45
CA GLU A 8 -15.59 -18.39 -16.67
C GLU A 8 -14.69 -18.44 -17.92
N ARG A 9 -13.54 -17.74 -17.92
CA ARG A 9 -12.56 -17.80 -19.02
C ARG A 9 -12.00 -19.21 -19.24
N LEU A 10 -11.66 -19.92 -18.15
CA LEU A 10 -11.21 -21.31 -18.23
C LEU A 10 -12.29 -22.22 -18.78
N ARG A 11 -13.56 -22.02 -18.38
CA ARG A 11 -14.71 -22.77 -18.88
C ARG A 11 -14.95 -22.54 -20.38
N LEU A 12 -14.69 -21.34 -20.86
CA LEU A 12 -14.83 -20.96 -22.28
C LEU A 12 -13.58 -21.25 -23.13
N GLU A 13 -12.56 -21.90 -22.55
CA GLU A 13 -11.26 -22.19 -23.22
C GLU A 13 -10.56 -20.94 -23.76
N ILE A 14 -10.82 -19.77 -23.14
CA ILE A 14 -10.14 -18.52 -23.52
C ILE A 14 -8.70 -18.58 -22.99
N PRO A 15 -7.68 -18.36 -23.84
CA PRO A 15 -6.30 -18.36 -23.42
C PRO A 15 -6.05 -17.38 -22.27
N VAL A 16 -5.44 -17.86 -21.17
CA VAL A 16 -5.09 -17.06 -19.98
C VAL A 16 -3.57 -17.05 -19.76
N ALA A 17 -2.80 -17.27 -20.83
CA ALA A 17 -1.34 -17.21 -20.78
C ALA A 17 -0.90 -15.83 -20.24
N ASP A 18 0.13 -15.83 -19.39
CA ASP A 18 0.73 -14.63 -18.77
C ASP A 18 -0.20 -13.80 -17.85
N LEU A 19 -1.31 -14.40 -17.41
CA LEU A 19 -2.19 -13.75 -16.45
C LEU A 19 -1.55 -13.77 -15.06
N GLN A 20 -1.28 -12.60 -14.48
CA GLN A 20 -0.88 -12.45 -13.08
C GLN A 20 -2.12 -12.40 -12.18
N LEU A 21 -2.10 -13.19 -11.11
CA LEU A 21 -3.15 -13.22 -10.11
C LEU A 21 -2.63 -12.60 -8.81
N GLY A 22 -3.21 -11.47 -8.41
CA GLY A 22 -2.91 -10.81 -7.15
C GLY A 22 -4.10 -10.79 -6.20
N ILE A 23 -3.83 -10.47 -4.95
CA ILE A 23 -4.87 -10.23 -3.96
C ILE A 23 -4.75 -8.83 -3.37
N MET A 24 -5.87 -8.30 -2.88
CA MET A 24 -5.90 -7.04 -2.16
C MET A 24 -5.65 -7.27 -0.67
N ILE A 25 -4.68 -6.54 -0.14
CA ILE A 25 -4.39 -6.47 1.30
C ILE A 25 -5.08 -5.22 1.84
N GLU A 26 -6.24 -5.42 2.44
CA GLU A 26 -7.08 -4.31 2.92
C GLU A 26 -7.65 -4.56 4.32
N VAL A 27 -7.27 -5.68 4.95
CA VAL A 27 -7.55 -5.99 6.35
C VAL A 27 -6.26 -6.37 7.08
N PRO A 28 -6.10 -6.00 8.37
CA PRO A 28 -4.88 -6.30 9.13
C PRO A 28 -4.50 -7.77 9.15
N SER A 29 -5.48 -8.68 9.21
CA SER A 29 -5.25 -10.12 9.19
C SER A 29 -4.61 -10.61 7.90
N ALA A 30 -4.95 -10.02 6.75
CA ALA A 30 -4.34 -10.36 5.48
C ALA A 30 -2.86 -9.90 5.43
N ALA A 31 -2.56 -8.69 5.93
CA ALA A 31 -1.20 -8.20 6.04
C ALA A 31 -0.33 -9.09 6.93
N LEU A 32 -0.85 -9.53 8.08
CA LEU A 32 -0.16 -10.46 8.99
C LEU A 32 0.07 -11.84 8.37
N LEU A 33 -0.82 -12.29 7.48
CA LEU A 33 -0.71 -13.56 6.75
C LEU A 33 0.03 -13.43 5.41
N ALA A 34 0.51 -12.25 5.05
CA ALA A 34 1.22 -12.02 3.79
C ALA A 34 2.37 -13.03 3.53
N PRO A 35 3.16 -13.50 4.53
CA PRO A 35 4.18 -14.52 4.30
C PRO A 35 3.64 -15.88 3.82
N VAL A 36 2.41 -16.20 4.15
CA VAL A 36 1.73 -17.43 3.68
C VAL A 36 1.13 -17.17 2.30
N LEU A 37 0.42 -16.04 2.15
CA LEU A 37 -0.30 -15.68 0.93
C LEU A 37 0.65 -15.42 -0.25
N ALA A 38 1.86 -14.90 0.00
CA ALA A 38 2.87 -14.64 -1.03
C ALA A 38 3.30 -15.88 -1.83
N LYS A 39 3.04 -17.07 -1.31
CA LYS A 39 3.33 -18.34 -2.00
C LYS A 39 2.31 -18.67 -3.08
N GLU A 40 1.11 -18.11 -2.98
CA GLU A 40 -0.06 -18.48 -3.78
C GLU A 40 -0.43 -17.40 -4.82
N VAL A 41 0.24 -16.23 -4.79
CA VAL A 41 -0.10 -15.10 -5.66
C VAL A 41 1.11 -14.57 -6.43
N ASP A 42 0.86 -13.77 -7.47
CA ASP A 42 1.90 -13.13 -8.25
C ASP A 42 2.26 -11.75 -7.72
N PHE A 43 1.33 -11.08 -7.05
CA PHE A 43 1.54 -9.76 -6.46
C PHE A 43 0.53 -9.46 -5.35
N PHE A 44 0.80 -8.39 -4.58
CA PHE A 44 -0.16 -7.79 -3.67
C PHE A 44 -0.55 -6.38 -4.12
N SER A 45 -1.82 -6.02 -3.91
CA SER A 45 -2.30 -4.65 -4.00
C SER A 45 -2.79 -4.21 -2.61
N VAL A 46 -2.20 -3.17 -2.03
CA VAL A 46 -2.61 -2.69 -0.71
C VAL A 46 -3.72 -1.65 -0.86
N GLY A 47 -4.92 -1.99 -0.40
CA GLY A 47 -6.08 -1.11 -0.35
C GLY A 47 -6.04 -0.23 0.90
N THR A 48 -5.34 0.92 0.83
CA THR A 48 -5.01 1.72 2.02
C THR A 48 -6.20 2.31 2.72
N ASN A 49 -7.29 2.61 2.01
CA ASN A 49 -8.49 3.19 2.60
C ASN A 49 -9.14 2.20 3.59
N ASP A 50 -9.35 0.97 3.15
CA ASP A 50 -9.97 -0.06 3.98
C ASP A 50 -8.99 -0.59 5.02
N LEU A 51 -7.71 -0.76 4.66
CA LEU A 51 -6.68 -1.14 5.63
C LEU A 51 -6.61 -0.14 6.79
N THR A 52 -6.67 1.17 6.51
CA THR A 52 -6.69 2.22 7.54
C THR A 52 -7.95 2.13 8.39
N GLN A 53 -9.12 2.00 7.76
CA GLN A 53 -10.40 1.88 8.44
C GLN A 53 -10.41 0.73 9.44
N TYR A 54 -10.00 -0.46 9.01
CA TYR A 54 -10.02 -1.64 9.87
C TYR A 54 -8.90 -1.64 10.91
N THR A 55 -7.72 -1.10 10.59
CA THR A 55 -6.61 -0.98 11.55
C THR A 55 -6.94 -0.05 12.69
N LEU A 56 -7.59 1.08 12.40
CA LEU A 56 -7.92 2.10 13.40
C LEU A 56 -9.33 1.94 13.97
N ALA A 57 -10.12 0.99 13.46
CA ALA A 57 -11.53 0.78 13.81
C ALA A 57 -12.38 2.05 13.62
N ILE A 58 -12.12 2.80 12.56
CA ILE A 58 -12.78 4.07 12.24
C ILE A 58 -13.58 3.90 10.95
N ASP A 59 -14.91 4.09 11.04
CA ASP A 59 -15.75 4.14 9.85
C ASP A 59 -15.50 5.44 9.06
N ARG A 60 -15.10 5.30 7.79
CA ARG A 60 -14.90 6.42 6.85
C ARG A 60 -16.19 7.24 6.61
N GLY A 61 -17.35 6.64 6.79
CA GLY A 61 -18.64 7.31 6.70
C GLY A 61 -19.05 8.07 7.96
N HIS A 62 -18.32 7.93 9.06
CA HIS A 62 -18.69 8.59 10.30
C HIS A 62 -18.38 10.09 10.27
N PRO A 63 -19.38 10.98 10.54
CA PRO A 63 -19.24 12.42 10.32
C PRO A 63 -18.10 13.11 11.09
N THR A 64 -17.72 12.58 12.26
CA THR A 64 -16.71 13.19 13.14
C THR A 64 -15.42 12.36 13.24
N LEU A 65 -15.48 11.05 13.06
CA LEU A 65 -14.32 10.18 13.24
C LEU A 65 -13.51 10.00 11.93
N SER A 66 -14.15 10.17 10.77
CA SER A 66 -13.49 9.99 9.48
C SER A 66 -12.22 10.84 9.32
N ALA A 67 -12.20 12.04 9.89
CA ALA A 67 -11.02 12.91 9.88
C ALA A 67 -9.80 12.35 10.67
N GLN A 68 -10.01 11.32 11.49
CA GLN A 68 -8.95 10.65 12.26
C GLN A 68 -8.41 9.41 11.52
N ALA A 69 -9.02 9.02 10.41
CA ALA A 69 -8.59 7.89 9.59
C ALA A 69 -7.43 8.32 8.69
N ASP A 70 -6.25 8.50 9.26
CA ASP A 70 -5.03 8.88 8.52
C ASP A 70 -4.21 7.65 8.13
N GLY A 71 -4.01 7.45 6.82
CA GLY A 71 -3.22 6.34 6.28
C GLY A 71 -1.72 6.39 6.63
N LEU A 72 -1.21 7.56 7.02
CA LEU A 72 0.15 7.71 7.57
C LEU A 72 0.26 7.29 9.03
N HIS A 73 -0.79 6.73 9.63
CA HIS A 73 -0.70 6.18 10.97
C HIS A 73 0.36 5.07 11.05
N PRO A 74 1.31 5.11 12.02
CA PRO A 74 2.41 4.13 12.09
C PRO A 74 1.96 2.67 12.08
N ALA A 75 0.82 2.35 12.68
CA ALA A 75 0.27 0.97 12.64
C ALA A 75 -0.12 0.54 11.22
N VAL A 76 -0.62 1.44 10.38
CA VAL A 76 -0.94 1.17 8.98
C VAL A 76 0.36 0.98 8.18
N LEU A 77 1.34 1.86 8.40
CA LEU A 77 2.66 1.76 7.75
C LEU A 77 3.37 0.45 8.12
N GLN A 78 3.26 -0.02 9.37
CA GLN A 78 3.81 -1.31 9.79
C GLN A 78 3.16 -2.49 9.05
N LEU A 79 1.86 -2.46 8.82
CA LEU A 79 1.17 -3.49 8.04
C LEU A 79 1.59 -3.48 6.57
N ILE A 80 1.81 -2.30 5.99
CA ILE A 80 2.38 -2.16 4.65
C ILE A 80 3.80 -2.74 4.61
N ASP A 81 4.66 -2.39 5.57
CA ASP A 81 6.03 -2.90 5.67
C ASP A 81 6.07 -4.43 5.78
N ILE A 82 5.23 -5.03 6.63
CA ILE A 82 5.10 -6.48 6.75
C ILE A 82 4.73 -7.10 5.40
N THR A 83 3.77 -6.50 4.70
CA THR A 83 3.30 -6.99 3.39
C THR A 83 4.42 -6.92 2.35
N VAL A 84 5.12 -5.78 2.25
CA VAL A 84 6.22 -5.58 1.29
C VAL A 84 7.35 -6.56 1.54
N ARG A 85 7.80 -6.68 2.79
CA ARG A 85 8.88 -7.63 3.13
C ARG A 85 8.49 -9.08 2.83
N ALA A 86 7.26 -9.46 3.10
CA ALA A 86 6.77 -10.80 2.81
C ALA A 86 6.72 -11.07 1.30
N ALA A 87 6.25 -10.12 0.51
CA ALA A 87 6.19 -10.21 -0.95
C ALA A 87 7.61 -10.34 -1.55
N HIS A 88 8.49 -9.43 -1.18
CA HIS A 88 9.86 -9.38 -1.70
C HIS A 88 10.66 -10.64 -1.34
N ALA A 89 10.44 -11.23 -0.16
CA ALA A 89 11.06 -12.51 0.21
C ALA A 89 10.67 -13.67 -0.73
N HIS A 90 9.58 -13.52 -1.49
CA HIS A 90 9.11 -14.49 -2.49
C HIS A 90 9.24 -13.98 -3.94
N GLY A 91 9.95 -12.86 -4.15
CA GLY A 91 10.14 -12.26 -5.49
C GLY A 91 8.86 -11.69 -6.09
N LYS A 92 7.89 -11.28 -5.24
CA LYS A 92 6.61 -10.70 -5.65
C LYS A 92 6.64 -9.19 -5.47
N TRP A 93 5.96 -8.45 -6.35
CA TRP A 93 5.84 -7.01 -6.24
C TRP A 93 4.60 -6.57 -5.44
N VAL A 94 4.64 -5.34 -4.93
CA VAL A 94 3.55 -4.73 -4.14
C VAL A 94 3.15 -3.38 -4.73
N GLY A 95 1.88 -3.27 -5.12
CA GLY A 95 1.26 -2.00 -5.44
C GLY A 95 0.48 -1.44 -4.24
N VAL A 96 0.40 -0.12 -4.15
CA VAL A 96 -0.47 0.59 -3.20
C VAL A 96 -1.52 1.36 -3.99
N CYS A 97 -2.77 1.20 -3.61
CA CYS A 97 -3.89 1.98 -4.12
C CYS A 97 -4.65 2.68 -2.98
N GLY A 98 -5.62 3.51 -3.34
CA GLY A 98 -6.33 4.34 -2.39
C GLY A 98 -5.74 5.75 -2.30
N GLU A 99 -6.29 6.55 -1.39
CA GLU A 99 -5.94 7.97 -1.27
C GLU A 99 -4.48 8.19 -0.86
N LEU A 100 -3.94 7.30 -0.05
CA LEU A 100 -2.56 7.37 0.43
C LEU A 100 -1.53 7.33 -0.72
N ALA A 101 -1.81 6.59 -1.79
CA ALA A 101 -0.90 6.50 -2.95
C ALA A 101 -0.69 7.85 -3.65
N ALA A 102 -1.66 8.77 -3.54
CA ALA A 102 -1.63 10.11 -4.13
C ALA A 102 -1.25 11.21 -3.13
N ASP A 103 -1.11 10.90 -1.83
CA ASP A 103 -0.69 11.88 -0.83
C ASP A 103 0.80 12.21 -0.99
N PRO A 104 1.19 13.46 -1.32
CA PRO A 104 2.60 13.83 -1.53
C PRO A 104 3.48 13.58 -0.30
N LEU A 105 2.91 13.61 0.91
CA LEU A 105 3.64 13.30 2.14
C LEU A 105 3.84 11.80 2.32
N ALA A 106 2.96 10.96 1.78
CA ALA A 106 3.09 9.52 1.86
C ALA A 106 4.07 8.94 0.83
N VAL A 107 4.18 9.55 -0.35
CA VAL A 107 5.00 9.04 -1.46
C VAL A 107 6.42 8.66 -1.03
N PRO A 108 7.23 9.51 -0.38
CA PRO A 108 8.59 9.14 0.01
C PRO A 108 8.62 8.04 1.07
N VAL A 109 7.63 7.97 1.96
CA VAL A 109 7.53 6.91 2.97
C VAL A 109 7.21 5.56 2.30
N LEU A 110 6.25 5.53 1.39
CA LEU A 110 5.87 4.31 0.65
C LEU A 110 7.04 3.77 -0.20
N ILE A 111 7.76 4.66 -0.90
CA ILE A 111 8.98 4.28 -1.64
C ILE A 111 10.03 3.71 -0.68
N GLY A 112 10.22 4.35 0.46
CA GLY A 112 11.19 3.92 1.47
C GLY A 112 10.85 2.58 2.12
N LEU A 113 9.56 2.23 2.21
CA LEU A 113 9.09 0.91 2.63
C LEU A 113 9.31 -0.16 1.55
N GLY A 114 9.62 0.24 0.31
CA GLY A 114 9.87 -0.67 -0.80
C GLY A 114 8.63 -0.99 -1.63
N VAL A 115 7.60 -0.13 -1.61
CA VAL A 115 6.45 -0.26 -2.51
C VAL A 115 6.90 -0.10 -3.96
N ASP A 116 6.49 -1.01 -4.84
CA ASP A 116 6.93 -1.08 -6.24
C ASP A 116 6.04 -0.24 -7.17
N GLU A 117 4.77 -0.06 -6.83
CA GLU A 117 3.79 0.64 -7.64
C GLU A 117 2.88 1.54 -6.79
N LEU A 118 2.64 2.77 -7.25
CA LEU A 118 1.63 3.68 -6.72
C LEU A 118 0.50 3.83 -7.76
N SER A 119 -0.64 3.19 -7.49
CA SER A 119 -1.82 3.25 -8.34
C SER A 119 -2.66 4.47 -7.98
N VAL A 120 -2.66 5.46 -8.86
CA VAL A 120 -3.30 6.76 -8.61
C VAL A 120 -4.21 7.17 -9.78
N SER A 121 -5.07 8.15 -9.54
CA SER A 121 -5.88 8.74 -10.61
C SER A 121 -4.97 9.40 -11.67
N ALA A 122 -5.42 9.41 -12.92
CA ALA A 122 -4.66 10.02 -14.03
C ALA A 122 -4.25 11.48 -13.74
N ARG A 123 -5.07 12.22 -12.99
CA ARG A 123 -4.79 13.60 -12.60
C ARG A 123 -3.63 13.73 -11.62
N SER A 124 -3.43 12.74 -10.76
CA SER A 124 -2.38 12.76 -9.73
C SER A 124 -1.03 12.26 -10.26
N ILE A 125 -0.99 11.60 -11.43
CA ILE A 125 0.25 11.02 -11.99
C ILE A 125 1.39 12.05 -12.11
N PRO A 126 1.18 13.26 -12.66
CA PRO A 126 2.29 14.23 -12.81
C PRO A 126 2.88 14.66 -11.46
N GLU A 127 2.03 14.91 -10.46
CA GLU A 127 2.44 15.33 -9.12
C GLU A 127 3.20 14.21 -8.40
N VAL A 128 2.67 13.00 -8.38
CA VAL A 128 3.33 11.84 -7.79
C VAL A 128 4.68 11.56 -8.47
N LYS A 129 4.75 11.64 -9.81
CA LYS A 129 6.02 11.48 -10.54
C LYS A 129 7.03 12.58 -10.24
N ALA A 130 6.59 13.81 -10.01
CA ALA A 130 7.48 14.90 -9.57
C ALA A 130 8.02 14.56 -8.17
N ARG A 131 7.14 14.22 -7.24
CA ARG A 131 7.50 13.91 -5.85
C ARG A 131 8.47 12.74 -5.74
N VAL A 132 8.28 11.66 -6.52
CA VAL A 132 9.20 10.50 -6.58
C VAL A 132 10.64 10.90 -6.93
N ARG A 133 10.82 11.96 -7.73
CA ARG A 133 12.13 12.41 -8.20
C ARG A 133 12.87 13.34 -7.23
N GLU A 134 12.21 13.78 -6.18
CA GLU A 134 12.77 14.70 -5.17
C GLU A 134 13.65 13.98 -4.16
N PHE A 135 13.55 12.67 -4.05
CA PHE A 135 14.26 11.86 -3.07
C PHE A 135 15.15 10.81 -3.73
N SER A 136 16.30 10.57 -3.13
CA SER A 136 17.05 9.35 -3.37
C SER A 136 16.40 8.18 -2.61
N LEU A 137 16.61 6.94 -3.09
CA LEU A 137 16.09 5.76 -2.41
C LEU A 137 16.60 5.65 -0.96
N SER A 138 17.86 6.01 -0.71
CA SER A 138 18.44 5.96 0.63
C SER A 138 17.80 6.97 1.60
N GLU A 139 17.46 8.16 1.14
CA GLU A 139 16.74 9.16 1.94
C GLU A 139 15.33 8.68 2.26
N ALA A 140 14.61 8.15 1.26
CA ALA A 140 13.27 7.59 1.43
C ALA A 140 13.29 6.42 2.43
N GLN A 141 14.27 5.51 2.34
CA GLN A 141 14.42 4.39 3.28
C GLN A 141 14.71 4.87 4.72
N SER A 142 15.60 5.86 4.88
CA SER A 142 15.86 6.45 6.19
C SER A 142 14.60 7.10 6.79
N LEU A 143 13.83 7.80 5.96
CA LEU A 143 12.58 8.42 6.36
C LEU A 143 11.53 7.38 6.77
N ALA A 144 11.37 6.32 6.00
CA ALA A 144 10.44 5.24 6.30
C ALA A 144 10.76 4.56 7.63
N GLN A 145 12.03 4.29 7.93
CA GLN A 145 12.43 3.72 9.22
C GLN A 145 12.08 4.64 10.39
N LYS A 146 12.24 5.97 10.25
CA LYS A 146 11.82 6.92 11.27
C LYS A 146 10.29 6.95 11.41
N ALA A 147 9.56 6.90 10.29
CA ALA A 147 8.11 6.89 10.28
C ALA A 147 7.51 5.66 10.99
N LEU A 148 8.16 4.49 10.88
CA LEU A 148 7.76 3.28 11.60
C LEU A 148 8.01 3.36 13.11
N ALA A 149 8.88 4.26 13.59
CA ALA A 149 9.30 4.37 14.98
C ALA A 149 8.56 5.43 15.79
N VAL A 150 7.78 6.31 15.14
CA VAL A 150 6.99 7.35 15.84
C VAL A 150 5.62 6.85 16.25
N GLY A 151 4.91 7.64 17.08
CA GLY A 151 3.68 7.22 17.72
C GLY A 151 2.38 7.72 17.07
N SER A 152 2.46 8.69 16.16
CA SER A 152 1.26 9.29 15.57
C SER A 152 1.44 9.66 14.08
N PRO A 153 0.33 9.79 13.34
CA PRO A 153 0.40 10.27 11.94
C PRO A 153 0.91 11.72 11.85
N ALA A 154 0.65 12.56 12.86
CA ALA A 154 1.17 13.92 12.91
C ALA A 154 2.70 13.95 12.98
N ASP A 155 3.31 13.05 13.77
CA ASP A 155 4.76 12.92 13.85
C ASP A 155 5.34 12.45 12.50
N VAL A 156 4.67 11.52 11.80
CA VAL A 156 5.09 11.09 10.46
C VAL A 156 5.05 12.24 9.49
N ARG A 157 3.97 13.04 9.45
CA ARG A 157 3.85 14.21 8.59
C ARG A 157 4.95 15.23 8.88
N ALA A 158 5.21 15.52 10.15
CA ALA A 158 6.29 16.43 10.55
C ALA A 158 7.69 15.95 10.11
N LEU A 159 7.94 14.63 10.15
CA LEU A 159 9.20 14.04 9.65
C LEU A 159 9.37 14.26 8.13
N VAL A 160 8.28 14.13 7.37
CA VAL A 160 8.32 14.31 5.90
C VAL A 160 8.46 15.77 5.51
N GLU A 161 7.80 16.69 6.22
CA GLU A 161 7.84 18.12 5.98
C GLU A 161 9.21 18.74 6.33
N ALA A 162 10.00 18.06 7.15
CA ALA A 162 11.33 18.51 7.56
C ALA A 162 12.45 18.15 6.57
N VAL A 163 12.12 17.42 5.48
CA VAL A 163 13.07 16.97 4.44
C VAL A 163 12.80 17.66 3.13
#